data_e92bb7bbe437cfbb51e98ac7eb93a37e
#
_entry.id   e92bb7bbe437cfbb51e98ac7eb93a37e
#
_cell.length_a   1.000
_cell.length_b   1.000
_cell.length_c   1.000
_cell.angle_alpha   90.00
_cell.angle_beta   90.00
_cell.angle_gamma   90.00
#
_symmetry.space_group_name_H-M   'P 1'
#
loop_
_entity.id
_entity.type
_entity.pdbx_description
1 polymer ?
#
loop_
_entity_poly.entity_id
_entity_poly.type
_entity_poly.pdbx_seq_one_letter_code
_entity_poly.pdbx_strand_id
1 'polypeptide(L)'
;MKIKLKITWEIILLILIILVFLVSSFLSPYFLDIVNLLDTTTNFMEKGLISLAMTYIIISGNIDISVASNMGMTSAFMGVLHRMGTNIWICALIGLIIATLGGYLNGYLIVRFKLPAIAVTLGTYALYRGIAYILLQDTAVGIDSESFMYLGQGYIAGTPIPFSLVLYIIFAIIFGFILHKTTFGRYVYSIGNNEQACKFSAIPVEKIKDNSFYHHWLYVWFRSYSAYF
;
A
#
# COMPACT_ATOMS: atom_id res chain seq x y z
N MET A 1 -15.52 -33.93 28.75
CA MET A 1 -15.49 -32.47 28.51
C MET A 1 -15.96 -32.23 27.08
N LYS A 2 -17.22 -31.79 26.85
CA LYS A 2 -17.74 -31.51 25.49
C LYS A 2 -17.21 -30.15 25.06
N ILE A 3 -16.23 -30.13 24.17
CA ILE A 3 -15.78 -28.90 23.50
C ILE A 3 -16.94 -28.44 22.63
N LYS A 4 -17.71 -27.45 23.12
CA LYS A 4 -18.66 -26.73 22.26
C LYS A 4 -17.82 -25.84 21.34
N LEU A 5 -17.53 -26.31 20.14
CA LEU A 5 -17.01 -25.48 19.07
C LEU A 5 -18.02 -24.34 18.81
N LYS A 6 -17.75 -23.16 19.35
CA LYS A 6 -18.48 -21.96 18.95
C LYS A 6 -18.02 -21.65 17.52
N ILE A 7 -18.92 -21.83 16.57
CA ILE A 7 -18.66 -21.40 15.17
C ILE A 7 -18.52 -19.89 15.21
N THR A 8 -17.28 -19.41 15.11
CA THR A 8 -16.98 -17.99 14.99
C THR A 8 -16.89 -17.62 13.51
N TRP A 9 -16.96 -16.32 13.22
CA TRP A 9 -16.86 -15.80 11.85
C TRP A 9 -15.57 -16.26 11.13
N GLU A 10 -14.48 -16.34 11.87
CA GLU A 10 -13.16 -16.79 11.37
C GLU A 10 -13.18 -18.25 10.90
N ILE A 11 -13.92 -19.11 11.62
CA ILE A 11 -14.07 -20.53 11.22
C ILE A 11 -14.87 -20.65 9.92
N ILE A 12 -15.92 -19.84 9.78
CA ILE A 12 -16.71 -19.81 8.53
C ILE A 12 -15.84 -19.38 7.35
N LEU A 13 -15.04 -18.32 7.52
CA LEU A 13 -14.11 -17.86 6.48
C LEU A 13 -13.07 -18.92 6.13
N LEU A 14 -12.51 -19.59 7.14
CA LEU A 14 -11.53 -20.66 6.93
C LEU A 14 -12.13 -21.82 6.14
N ILE A 15 -13.35 -22.26 6.49
CA ILE A 15 -14.05 -23.31 5.76
C ILE A 15 -14.32 -22.88 4.32
N LEU A 16 -14.74 -21.65 4.11
CA LEU A 16 -15.00 -21.12 2.77
C LEU A 16 -13.73 -21.08 1.91
N ILE A 17 -12.60 -20.63 2.47
CA ILE A 17 -11.31 -20.66 1.78
C ILE A 17 -10.94 -22.08 1.38
N ILE A 18 -11.01 -23.03 2.32
CA ILE A 18 -10.68 -24.43 2.06
C ILE A 18 -11.59 -25.00 0.95
N LEU A 19 -12.89 -24.71 1.01
CA LEU A 19 -13.87 -25.16 0.02
C LEU A 19 -13.54 -24.60 -1.36
N VAL A 20 -13.25 -23.30 -1.47
CA VAL A 20 -12.86 -22.66 -2.73
C VAL A 20 -11.58 -23.30 -3.28
N PHE A 21 -10.57 -23.55 -2.45
CA PHE A 21 -9.33 -24.19 -2.89
C PHE A 21 -9.57 -25.62 -3.39
N LEU A 22 -10.39 -26.40 -2.70
CA LEU A 22 -10.75 -27.74 -3.11
C LEU A 22 -11.48 -27.73 -4.46
N VAL A 23 -12.53 -26.91 -4.57
CA VAL A 23 -13.30 -26.81 -5.83
C VAL A 23 -12.40 -26.38 -6.98
N SER A 24 -11.59 -25.34 -6.80
CA SER A 24 -10.68 -24.85 -7.84
C SER A 24 -9.63 -25.90 -8.25
N SER A 25 -9.14 -26.70 -7.30
CA SER A 25 -8.21 -27.80 -7.58
C SER A 25 -8.83 -28.91 -8.41
N PHE A 26 -10.13 -29.19 -8.23
CA PHE A 26 -10.85 -30.17 -9.07
C PHE A 26 -11.20 -29.62 -10.45
N LEU A 27 -11.44 -28.30 -10.57
CA LEU A 27 -11.81 -27.67 -11.84
C LEU A 27 -10.62 -27.45 -12.77
N SER A 28 -9.42 -27.28 -12.26
CA SER A 28 -8.22 -27.03 -13.08
C SER A 28 -7.00 -27.77 -12.54
N PRO A 29 -6.36 -28.61 -13.38
CA PRO A 29 -5.13 -29.29 -12.98
C PRO A 29 -3.94 -28.35 -12.78
N TYR A 30 -4.01 -27.13 -13.33
CA TYR A 30 -2.98 -26.09 -13.18
C TYR A 30 -3.15 -25.26 -11.94
N PHE A 31 -4.26 -25.37 -11.21
CA PHE A 31 -4.57 -24.49 -10.07
C PHE A 31 -3.52 -24.59 -8.96
N LEU A 32 -3.09 -25.83 -8.63
CA LEU A 32 -2.07 -26.07 -7.59
C LEU A 32 -0.65 -26.14 -8.14
N ASP A 33 -0.43 -25.81 -9.41
CA ASP A 33 0.93 -25.66 -9.94
C ASP A 33 1.63 -24.53 -9.19
N ILE A 34 2.87 -24.80 -8.75
CA ILE A 34 3.66 -23.86 -7.96
C ILE A 34 3.96 -22.59 -8.76
N VAL A 35 4.14 -22.70 -10.08
CA VAL A 35 4.35 -21.54 -10.95
C VAL A 35 3.11 -20.66 -10.96
N ASN A 36 1.93 -21.25 -11.15
CA ASN A 36 0.66 -20.51 -11.13
C ASN A 36 0.37 -19.86 -9.78
N LEU A 37 0.67 -20.56 -8.68
CA LEU A 37 0.48 -20.00 -7.32
C LEU A 37 1.41 -18.82 -7.08
N LEU A 38 2.67 -18.92 -7.49
CA LEU A 38 3.63 -17.82 -7.35
C LEU A 38 3.27 -16.64 -8.25
N ASP A 39 2.89 -16.90 -9.50
CA ASP A 39 2.47 -15.87 -10.46
C ASP A 39 1.22 -15.11 -9.96
N THR A 40 0.27 -15.82 -9.41
CA THR A 40 -0.94 -15.21 -8.83
C THR A 40 -0.61 -14.20 -7.74
N THR A 41 0.52 -14.38 -7.01
CA THR A 41 0.94 -13.40 -5.99
C THR A 41 1.21 -12.03 -6.56
N THR A 42 1.67 -11.90 -7.81
CA THR A 42 1.98 -10.61 -8.45
C THR A 42 0.77 -9.67 -8.41
N ASN A 43 -0.44 -10.19 -8.62
CA ASN A 43 -1.68 -9.43 -8.61
C ASN A 43 -2.05 -8.84 -7.24
N PHE A 44 -1.44 -9.34 -6.16
CA PHE A 44 -1.75 -8.92 -4.78
C PHE A 44 -0.60 -8.17 -4.11
N MET A 45 0.64 -8.31 -4.60
CA MET A 45 1.82 -7.72 -3.94
C MET A 45 1.75 -6.22 -3.85
N GLU A 46 1.19 -5.58 -4.85
CA GLU A 46 0.96 -4.14 -4.83
C GLU A 46 0.07 -3.71 -3.67
N LYS A 47 -1.07 -4.38 -3.51
CA LYS A 47 -2.02 -4.12 -2.43
C LYS A 47 -1.40 -4.50 -1.09
N GLY A 48 -0.59 -5.56 -1.08
CA GLY A 48 0.16 -6.01 0.08
C GLY A 48 1.13 -4.95 0.59
N LEU A 49 1.93 -4.35 -0.28
CA LEU A 49 2.87 -3.27 0.09
C LEU A 49 2.15 -2.07 0.72
N ILE A 50 1.02 -1.65 0.13
CA ILE A 50 0.22 -0.57 0.71
C ILE A 50 -0.32 -0.97 2.08
N SER A 51 -0.81 -2.20 2.24
CA SER A 51 -1.39 -2.66 3.50
C SER A 51 -0.38 -2.62 4.65
N LEU A 52 0.91 -2.89 4.38
CA LEU A 52 1.97 -2.78 5.38
C LEU A 52 2.07 -1.35 5.94
N ALA A 53 2.03 -0.36 5.07
CA ALA A 53 2.10 1.04 5.49
C ALA A 53 0.79 1.52 6.13
N MET A 54 -0.38 1.11 5.57
CA MET A 54 -1.69 1.39 6.17
C MET A 54 -1.83 0.84 7.58
N THR A 55 -1.14 -0.25 7.91
CA THR A 55 -1.15 -0.82 9.25
C THR A 55 -0.77 0.21 10.32
N TYR A 56 0.23 1.05 10.07
CA TYR A 56 0.64 2.10 11.03
C TYR A 56 -0.44 3.17 11.22
N ILE A 57 -1.07 3.58 10.12
CA ILE A 57 -2.13 4.59 10.15
C ILE A 57 -3.35 4.04 10.91
N ILE A 58 -3.75 2.81 10.62
CA ILE A 58 -4.89 2.16 11.28
C ILE A 58 -4.62 1.92 12.77
N ILE A 59 -3.43 1.43 13.13
CA ILE A 59 -3.04 1.22 14.54
C ILE A 59 -3.03 2.56 15.28
N SER A 60 -2.62 3.67 14.65
CA SER A 60 -2.66 5.00 15.28
C SER A 60 -4.06 5.61 15.39
N GLY A 61 -5.11 4.88 15.00
CA GLY A 61 -6.51 5.31 15.07
C GLY A 61 -6.96 6.24 13.94
N ASN A 62 -6.20 6.27 12.82
CA ASN A 62 -6.55 7.07 11.64
C ASN A 62 -6.90 6.17 10.44
N ILE A 63 -7.57 6.74 9.45
CA ILE A 63 -7.90 6.06 8.20
C ILE A 63 -7.50 6.98 7.04
N ASP A 64 -6.78 6.43 6.05
CA ASP A 64 -6.46 7.15 4.82
C ASP A 64 -7.17 6.49 3.61
N ILE A 65 -8.16 7.18 3.07
CA ILE A 65 -8.93 6.72 1.91
C ILE A 65 -8.28 7.18 0.60
N SER A 66 -7.41 8.19 0.65
CA SER A 66 -6.84 8.83 -0.53
C SER A 66 -5.76 8.02 -1.26
N VAL A 67 -5.29 6.95 -0.64
CA VAL A 67 -4.14 6.14 -1.08
C VAL A 67 -4.25 5.73 -2.54
N ALA A 68 -5.37 5.12 -2.94
CA ALA A 68 -5.56 4.63 -4.30
C ALA A 68 -5.57 5.78 -5.34
N SER A 69 -6.15 6.93 -4.98
CA SER A 69 -6.22 8.08 -5.89
C SER A 69 -4.88 8.82 -6.01
N ASN A 70 -4.12 8.94 -4.92
CA ASN A 70 -2.77 9.51 -4.99
C ASN A 70 -1.85 8.63 -5.84
N MET A 71 -1.95 7.32 -5.70
CA MET A 71 -1.25 6.41 -6.58
C MET A 71 -1.64 6.62 -8.04
N GLY A 72 -2.94 6.70 -8.35
CA GLY A 72 -3.40 7.00 -9.70
C GLY A 72 -2.87 8.35 -10.23
N MET A 73 -2.86 9.39 -9.38
CA MET A 73 -2.28 10.69 -9.72
C MET A 73 -0.77 10.58 -10.01
N THR A 74 -0.03 9.92 -9.13
CA THR A 74 1.42 9.72 -9.29
C THR A 74 1.73 8.97 -10.58
N SER A 75 0.99 7.90 -10.84
CA SER A 75 1.08 7.12 -12.07
C SER A 75 0.81 7.98 -13.29
N ALA A 76 -0.25 8.80 -13.28
CA ALA A 76 -0.59 9.69 -14.37
C ALA A 76 0.55 10.68 -14.70
N PHE A 77 1.15 11.29 -13.68
CA PHE A 77 2.31 12.16 -13.87
C PHE A 77 3.49 11.43 -14.49
N MET A 78 3.83 10.23 -13.98
CA MET A 78 4.94 9.44 -14.51
C MET A 78 4.71 9.08 -15.99
N GLY A 79 3.51 8.61 -16.34
CA GLY A 79 3.16 8.22 -17.69
C GLY A 79 3.20 9.39 -18.66
N VAL A 80 2.63 10.54 -18.29
CA VAL A 80 2.67 11.74 -19.13
C VAL A 80 4.09 12.23 -19.37
N LEU A 81 4.92 12.29 -18.32
CA LEU A 81 6.33 12.68 -18.45
C LEU A 81 7.12 11.70 -19.31
N HIS A 82 6.87 10.41 -19.15
CA HIS A 82 7.54 9.38 -19.98
C HIS A 82 7.12 9.50 -21.45
N ARG A 83 5.84 9.73 -21.74
CA ARG A 83 5.34 9.99 -23.09
C ARG A 83 5.97 11.24 -23.73
N MET A 84 6.36 12.23 -22.93
CA MET A 84 7.10 13.42 -23.39
C MET A 84 8.60 13.14 -23.66
N GLY A 85 9.06 11.89 -23.52
CA GLY A 85 10.43 11.48 -23.77
C GLY A 85 11.35 11.59 -22.56
N THR A 86 10.83 11.84 -21.36
CA THR A 86 11.64 11.87 -20.12
C THR A 86 12.07 10.47 -19.74
N ASN A 87 13.32 10.33 -19.28
CA ASN A 87 13.85 9.07 -18.79
C ASN A 87 12.97 8.54 -17.64
N ILE A 88 12.63 7.23 -17.69
CA ILE A 88 11.71 6.61 -16.74
C ILE A 88 12.17 6.73 -15.28
N TRP A 89 13.48 6.68 -15.00
CA TRP A 89 14.01 6.81 -13.66
C TRP A 89 13.86 8.23 -13.09
N ILE A 90 13.89 9.25 -13.98
CA ILE A 90 13.57 10.64 -13.61
C ILE A 90 12.07 10.76 -13.32
N CYS A 91 11.22 10.15 -14.18
CA CYS A 91 9.77 10.11 -13.95
C CYS A 91 9.46 9.44 -12.60
N ALA A 92 10.16 8.35 -12.28
CA ALA A 92 10.04 7.66 -11.01
C ALA A 92 10.41 8.54 -9.82
N LEU A 93 11.50 9.30 -9.91
CA LEU A 93 11.92 10.24 -8.86
C LEU A 93 10.87 11.36 -8.67
N ILE A 94 10.36 11.91 -9.77
CA ILE A 94 9.30 12.91 -9.71
C ILE A 94 8.02 12.31 -9.11
N GLY A 95 7.67 11.10 -9.49
CA GLY A 95 6.55 10.36 -8.90
C GLY A 95 6.70 10.19 -7.38
N LEU A 96 7.91 9.87 -6.89
CA LEU A 96 8.20 9.81 -5.47
C LEU A 96 7.92 11.13 -4.75
N ILE A 97 8.36 12.22 -5.35
CA ILE A 97 8.15 13.57 -4.80
C ILE A 97 6.65 13.87 -4.74
N ILE A 98 5.91 13.61 -5.83
CA ILE A 98 4.46 13.86 -5.91
C ILE A 98 3.70 13.03 -4.88
N ALA A 99 3.99 11.72 -4.79
CA ALA A 99 3.38 10.85 -3.80
C ALA A 99 3.62 11.35 -2.38
N THR A 100 4.87 11.70 -2.06
CA THR A 100 5.26 12.21 -0.74
C THR A 100 4.58 13.54 -0.41
N LEU A 101 4.50 14.47 -1.36
CA LEU A 101 3.79 15.74 -1.19
C LEU A 101 2.29 15.53 -0.94
N GLY A 102 1.67 14.56 -1.63
CA GLY A 102 0.28 14.19 -1.38
C GLY A 102 0.05 13.71 0.06
N GLY A 103 0.93 12.84 0.56
CA GLY A 103 0.86 12.38 1.95
C GLY A 103 1.14 13.49 2.96
N TYR A 104 2.14 14.33 2.67
CA TYR A 104 2.43 15.50 3.49
C TYR A 104 1.22 16.41 3.60
N LEU A 105 0.53 16.69 2.50
CA LEU A 105 -0.68 17.50 2.50
C LEU A 105 -1.73 16.91 3.45
N ASN A 106 -1.97 15.61 3.39
CA ASN A 106 -2.92 14.95 4.30
C ASN A 106 -2.49 15.08 5.76
N GLY A 107 -1.25 14.71 6.08
CA GLY A 107 -0.71 14.82 7.44
C GLY A 107 -0.79 16.25 7.98
N TYR A 108 -0.35 17.22 7.18
CA TYR A 108 -0.39 18.63 7.52
C TYR A 108 -1.81 19.13 7.84
N LEU A 109 -2.79 18.79 6.98
CA LEU A 109 -4.18 19.21 7.18
C LEU A 109 -4.79 18.55 8.43
N ILE A 110 -4.53 17.27 8.65
CA ILE A 110 -5.04 16.53 9.80
C ILE A 110 -4.45 17.08 11.12
N VAL A 111 -3.13 17.22 11.15
CA VAL A 111 -2.43 17.58 12.39
C VAL A 111 -2.55 19.07 12.70
N ARG A 112 -2.28 19.93 11.70
CA ARG A 112 -2.26 21.38 11.91
C ARG A 112 -3.64 21.98 12.19
N PHE A 113 -4.66 21.51 11.44
CA PHE A 113 -6.02 22.01 11.58
C PHE A 113 -6.91 21.14 12.46
N LYS A 114 -6.36 20.02 12.99
CA LYS A 114 -7.08 19.06 13.84
C LYS A 114 -8.35 18.52 13.17
N LEU A 115 -8.29 18.34 11.85
CA LEU A 115 -9.42 17.83 11.06
C LEU A 115 -9.51 16.31 11.19
N PRO A 116 -10.72 15.73 11.11
CA PRO A 116 -10.89 14.28 11.07
C PRO A 116 -10.18 13.68 9.84
N ALA A 117 -9.35 12.64 10.04
CA ALA A 117 -8.58 12.02 8.96
C ALA A 117 -9.46 11.54 7.80
N ILE A 118 -10.61 10.96 8.10
CA ILE A 118 -11.58 10.49 7.08
C ILE A 118 -12.05 11.64 6.18
N ALA A 119 -12.37 12.81 6.76
CA ALA A 119 -12.87 13.95 5.98
C ALA A 119 -11.78 14.52 5.06
N VAL A 120 -10.55 14.66 5.57
CA VAL A 120 -9.41 15.15 4.80
C VAL A 120 -9.08 14.18 3.68
N THR A 121 -8.93 12.89 4.00
CA THR A 121 -8.50 11.88 3.01
C THR A 121 -9.59 11.58 1.97
N LEU A 122 -10.86 11.78 2.29
CA LEU A 122 -11.95 11.71 1.30
C LEU A 122 -11.92 12.91 0.34
N GLY A 123 -11.66 14.11 0.87
CA GLY A 123 -11.48 15.32 0.04
C GLY A 123 -10.27 15.21 -0.90
N THR A 124 -9.13 14.78 -0.37
CA THR A 124 -7.91 14.58 -1.18
C THR A 124 -8.01 13.38 -2.13
N TYR A 125 -8.80 12.35 -1.79
CA TYR A 125 -9.16 11.30 -2.74
C TYR A 125 -9.80 11.87 -4.00
N ALA A 126 -10.81 12.72 -3.85
CA ALA A 126 -11.47 13.36 -5.00
C ALA A 126 -10.51 14.29 -5.76
N LEU A 127 -9.69 15.07 -5.04
CA LEU A 127 -8.70 15.97 -5.63
C LEU A 127 -7.68 15.22 -6.48
N TYR A 128 -7.02 14.20 -5.92
CA TYR A 128 -5.98 13.44 -6.63
C TYR A 128 -6.55 12.70 -7.83
N ARG A 129 -7.75 12.15 -7.68
CA ARG A 129 -8.44 11.49 -8.79
C ARG A 129 -8.78 12.48 -9.92
N GLY A 130 -9.24 13.68 -9.55
CA GLY A 130 -9.51 14.76 -10.53
C GLY A 130 -8.25 15.17 -11.28
N ILE A 131 -7.12 15.34 -10.59
CA ILE A 131 -5.83 15.65 -11.22
C ILE A 131 -5.42 14.54 -12.20
N ALA A 132 -5.54 13.26 -11.79
CA ALA A 132 -5.23 12.14 -12.67
C ALA A 132 -6.09 12.15 -13.95
N TYR A 133 -7.38 12.42 -13.85
CA TYR A 133 -8.27 12.55 -15.02
C TYR A 133 -7.90 13.72 -15.94
N ILE A 134 -7.51 14.86 -15.38
CA ILE A 134 -7.07 16.01 -16.18
C ILE A 134 -5.80 15.67 -16.99
N LEU A 135 -4.88 14.93 -16.38
CA LEU A 135 -3.61 14.55 -17.00
C LEU A 135 -3.77 13.49 -18.09
N LEU A 136 -4.55 12.47 -17.83
CA LEU A 136 -4.71 11.32 -18.74
C LEU A 136 -5.85 11.52 -19.72
N GLN A 137 -6.85 12.36 -19.38
CA GLN A 137 -8.11 12.45 -20.13
C GLN A 137 -8.71 11.05 -20.29
N ASP A 138 -9.01 10.63 -21.51
CA ASP A 138 -9.54 9.30 -21.84
C ASP A 138 -8.46 8.36 -22.40
N THR A 139 -7.16 8.67 -22.20
CA THR A 139 -6.07 7.87 -22.76
C THR A 139 -5.35 7.08 -21.66
N ALA A 140 -5.09 5.79 -21.94
CA ALA A 140 -4.14 5.03 -21.17
C ALA A 140 -2.72 5.34 -21.67
N VAL A 141 -1.77 5.46 -20.73
CA VAL A 141 -0.36 5.69 -21.05
C VAL A 141 0.44 4.51 -20.52
N GLY A 142 1.00 3.71 -21.43
CA GLY A 142 1.91 2.61 -21.08
C GLY A 142 3.34 3.13 -20.82
N ILE A 143 4.11 2.37 -20.06
CA ILE A 143 5.55 2.59 -19.84
C ILE A 143 6.32 1.44 -20.47
N ASP A 144 7.00 1.70 -21.59
CA ASP A 144 7.75 0.71 -22.35
C ASP A 144 9.23 0.66 -21.93
N SER A 145 9.49 0.30 -20.68
CA SER A 145 10.86 0.17 -20.18
C SER A 145 11.06 -1.18 -19.49
N GLU A 146 11.80 -2.09 -20.13
CA GLU A 146 12.05 -3.43 -19.60
C GLU A 146 12.64 -3.40 -18.19
N SER A 147 13.62 -2.53 -17.93
CA SER A 147 14.24 -2.41 -16.60
C SER A 147 13.29 -1.95 -15.52
N PHE A 148 12.28 -1.17 -15.90
CA PHE A 148 11.26 -0.68 -15.00
C PHE A 148 10.16 -1.73 -14.79
N MET A 149 9.72 -2.38 -15.86
CA MET A 149 8.74 -3.47 -15.81
C MET A 149 9.24 -4.65 -14.97
N TYR A 150 10.57 -4.91 -14.98
CA TYR A 150 11.17 -5.96 -14.15
C TYR A 150 10.86 -5.80 -12.65
N LEU A 151 10.77 -4.58 -12.13
CA LEU A 151 10.49 -4.34 -10.71
C LEU A 151 9.08 -4.80 -10.31
N GLY A 152 8.09 -4.68 -11.21
CA GLY A 152 6.70 -5.07 -10.94
C GLY A 152 6.39 -6.50 -11.38
N GLN A 153 6.89 -6.92 -12.55
CA GLN A 153 6.50 -8.16 -13.22
C GLN A 153 7.68 -9.09 -13.51
N GLY A 154 8.91 -8.72 -13.14
CA GLY A 154 10.09 -9.56 -13.33
C GLY A 154 10.09 -10.76 -12.41
N TYR A 155 10.83 -11.80 -12.85
CA TYR A 155 11.12 -12.99 -12.06
C TYR A 155 12.59 -13.06 -11.73
N ILE A 156 12.94 -13.65 -10.59
CA ILE A 156 14.34 -13.88 -10.25
C ILE A 156 14.92 -14.89 -11.25
N ALA A 157 16.06 -14.53 -11.83
CA ALA A 157 16.70 -15.33 -12.87
C ALA A 157 16.80 -16.82 -12.51
N GLY A 158 16.25 -17.70 -13.37
CA GLY A 158 16.27 -19.14 -13.17
C GLY A 158 15.23 -19.69 -12.18
N THR A 159 14.32 -18.86 -11.66
CA THR A 159 13.27 -19.29 -10.72
C THR A 159 11.90 -18.75 -11.14
N PRO A 160 10.79 -19.41 -10.76
CA PRO A 160 9.46 -18.87 -10.98
C PRO A 160 9.03 -17.85 -9.90
N ILE A 161 9.97 -17.31 -9.10
CA ILE A 161 9.67 -16.41 -7.99
C ILE A 161 9.57 -14.98 -8.50
N PRO A 162 8.39 -14.32 -8.38
CA PRO A 162 8.24 -12.93 -8.76
C PRO A 162 9.13 -12.00 -7.92
N PHE A 163 9.77 -11.04 -8.57
CA PHE A 163 10.60 -10.05 -7.89
C PHE A 163 9.80 -9.20 -6.90
N SER A 164 8.56 -8.86 -7.24
CA SER A 164 7.62 -8.14 -6.37
C SER A 164 7.30 -8.87 -5.06
N LEU A 165 7.23 -10.22 -5.08
CA LEU A 165 7.03 -11.03 -3.88
C LEU A 165 8.23 -10.91 -2.92
N VAL A 166 9.44 -10.94 -3.45
CA VAL A 166 10.66 -10.79 -2.63
C VAL A 166 10.74 -9.41 -2.01
N LEU A 167 10.43 -8.37 -2.78
CA LEU A 167 10.32 -7.01 -2.26
C LEU A 167 9.29 -6.91 -1.15
N TYR A 168 8.11 -7.50 -1.34
CA TYR A 168 7.08 -7.52 -0.30
C TYR A 168 7.57 -8.15 1.00
N ILE A 169 8.23 -9.31 0.92
CA ILE A 169 8.77 -10.01 2.11
C ILE A 169 9.82 -9.16 2.81
N ILE A 170 10.73 -8.54 2.06
CA ILE A 170 11.77 -7.65 2.62
C ILE A 170 11.10 -6.49 3.37
N PHE A 171 10.14 -5.83 2.73
CA PHE A 171 9.44 -4.73 3.36
C PHE A 171 8.58 -5.18 4.54
N ALA A 172 7.91 -6.32 4.47
CA ALA A 172 7.16 -6.87 5.59
C ALA A 172 8.05 -7.12 6.83
N ILE A 173 9.27 -7.63 6.62
CA ILE A 173 10.26 -7.83 7.70
C ILE A 173 10.69 -6.47 8.27
N ILE A 174 11.06 -5.51 7.42
CA ILE A 174 11.50 -4.18 7.86
C ILE A 174 10.39 -3.48 8.65
N PHE A 175 9.15 -3.47 8.12
CA PHE A 175 8.02 -2.85 8.80
C PHE A 175 7.65 -3.57 10.08
N GLY A 176 7.60 -4.89 10.05
CA GLY A 176 7.39 -5.68 11.25
C GLY A 176 8.43 -5.38 12.32
N PHE A 177 9.71 -5.25 11.94
CA PHE A 177 10.79 -4.87 12.86
C PHE A 177 10.58 -3.45 13.43
N ILE A 178 10.29 -2.46 12.57
CA ILE A 178 10.04 -1.09 13.00
C ILE A 178 8.86 -1.04 13.96
N LEU A 179 7.76 -1.72 13.65
CA LEU A 179 6.55 -1.73 14.46
C LEU A 179 6.76 -2.38 15.84
N HIS A 180 7.47 -3.52 15.89
CA HIS A 180 7.57 -4.31 17.12
C HIS A 180 8.82 -4.01 17.95
N LYS A 181 9.90 -3.51 17.34
CA LYS A 181 11.20 -3.37 18.00
C LYS A 181 11.67 -1.93 18.20
N THR A 182 11.01 -0.93 17.61
CA THR A 182 11.42 0.49 17.74
C THR A 182 10.53 1.29 18.69
N THR A 183 11.04 2.44 19.15
CA THR A 183 10.27 3.42 19.94
C THR A 183 9.10 3.99 19.15
N PHE A 184 9.28 4.17 17.82
CA PHE A 184 8.24 4.64 16.93
C PHE A 184 7.01 3.71 16.95
N GLY A 185 7.22 2.40 16.79
CA GLY A 185 6.12 1.44 16.84
C GLY A 185 5.39 1.42 18.19
N ARG A 186 6.13 1.51 19.31
CA ARG A 186 5.51 1.62 20.64
C ARG A 186 4.62 2.87 20.77
N TYR A 187 5.07 3.99 20.22
CA TYR A 187 4.27 5.21 20.22
C TYR A 187 3.02 5.09 19.36
N VAL A 188 3.12 4.45 18.17
CA VAL A 188 1.97 4.20 17.29
C VAL A 188 0.89 3.39 18.04
N TYR A 189 1.25 2.29 18.72
CA TYR A 189 0.31 1.53 19.55
C TYR A 189 -0.27 2.33 20.71
N SER A 190 0.57 3.11 21.41
CA SER A 190 0.12 3.93 22.54
C SER A 190 -0.90 4.99 22.10
N ILE A 191 -0.64 5.66 20.99
CA ILE A 191 -1.53 6.70 20.43
C ILE A 191 -2.87 6.09 20.02
N GLY A 192 -2.86 4.94 19.36
CA GLY A 192 -4.09 4.25 18.97
C GLY A 192 -4.93 3.78 20.15
N ASN A 193 -4.29 3.46 21.28
CA ASN A 193 -5.00 3.07 22.50
C ASN A 193 -5.63 4.29 23.23
N ASN A 194 -4.86 5.36 23.45
CA ASN A 194 -5.37 6.58 24.06
C ASN A 194 -4.48 7.79 23.73
N GLU A 195 -4.89 8.55 22.73
CA GLU A 195 -4.17 9.75 22.28
C GLU A 195 -4.03 10.82 23.37
N GLN A 196 -5.06 11.02 24.19
CA GLN A 196 -5.02 12.05 25.24
C GLN A 196 -4.02 11.68 26.34
N ALA A 197 -4.02 10.43 26.78
CA ALA A 197 -3.03 9.95 27.76
C ALA A 197 -1.60 10.13 27.23
N CYS A 198 -1.37 9.89 25.93
CA CYS A 198 -0.06 10.12 25.30
C CYS A 198 0.38 11.58 25.34
N LYS A 199 -0.53 12.51 25.09
CA LYS A 199 -0.25 13.95 25.19
C LYS A 199 0.16 14.37 26.61
N PHE A 200 -0.53 13.85 27.63
CA PHE A 200 -0.16 14.08 29.03
C PHE A 200 1.17 13.43 29.43
N SER A 201 1.58 12.37 28.75
CA SER A 201 2.86 11.68 28.98
C SER A 201 4.02 12.25 28.16
N ALA A 202 3.88 13.46 27.62
CA ALA A 202 4.87 14.16 26.79
C ALA A 202 5.30 13.41 25.52
N ILE A 203 4.48 12.47 25.03
CA ILE A 203 4.71 11.79 23.73
C ILE A 203 4.39 12.80 22.62
N PRO A 204 5.28 12.98 21.62
CA PRO A 204 5.06 13.93 20.53
C PRO A 204 4.06 13.40 19.50
N VAL A 205 2.78 13.32 19.90
CA VAL A 205 1.69 12.68 19.12
C VAL A 205 1.59 13.25 17.71
N GLU A 206 1.69 14.57 17.56
CA GLU A 206 1.59 15.25 16.26
C GLU A 206 2.69 14.79 15.30
N LYS A 207 3.96 14.77 15.76
CA LYS A 207 5.09 14.30 14.94
C LYS A 207 4.97 12.83 14.55
N ILE A 208 4.42 12.00 15.43
CA ILE A 208 4.28 10.56 15.16
C ILE A 208 3.16 10.30 14.15
N LYS A 209 2.04 11.02 14.25
CA LYS A 209 0.97 10.98 13.27
C LYS A 209 1.46 11.46 11.91
N ASP A 210 2.12 12.61 11.84
CA ASP A 210 2.75 13.11 10.62
C ASP A 210 3.66 12.04 10.01
N ASN A 211 4.61 11.50 10.77
CA ASN A 211 5.51 10.45 10.28
C ASN A 211 4.77 9.20 9.77
N SER A 212 3.68 8.81 10.41
CA SER A 212 2.88 7.67 9.93
C SER A 212 2.29 7.93 8.55
N PHE A 213 1.84 9.15 8.28
CA PHE A 213 1.40 9.56 6.94
C PHE A 213 2.57 9.68 5.95
N TYR A 214 3.74 10.17 6.33
CA TYR A 214 4.93 10.25 5.47
C TYR A 214 5.45 8.89 5.03
N HIS A 215 5.64 7.97 5.94
CA HIS A 215 6.15 6.64 5.61
C HIS A 215 5.21 5.87 4.68
N HIS A 216 3.91 6.11 4.78
CA HIS A 216 2.92 5.51 3.90
C HIS A 216 3.16 5.86 2.42
N TRP A 217 3.58 7.09 2.12
CA TRP A 217 3.69 7.59 0.74
C TRP A 217 4.94 7.13 0.00
N LEU A 218 6.00 6.77 0.69
CA LEU A 218 7.14 6.07 0.10
C LEU A 218 6.70 4.77 -0.60
N TYR A 219 5.64 4.12 -0.10
CA TYR A 219 5.10 2.87 -0.65
C TYR A 219 4.11 3.06 -1.77
N VAL A 220 3.33 4.13 -1.72
CA VAL A 220 2.47 4.53 -2.84
C VAL A 220 3.32 4.77 -4.09
N TRP A 221 4.50 5.36 -3.92
CA TRP A 221 5.46 5.51 -5.01
C TRP A 221 5.94 4.17 -5.56
N PHE A 222 6.31 3.22 -4.71
CA PHE A 222 6.75 1.90 -5.15
C PHE A 222 5.67 1.18 -5.97
N ARG A 223 4.40 1.41 -5.66
CA ARG A 223 3.27 0.86 -6.38
C ARG A 223 2.97 1.57 -7.70
N SER A 224 3.21 2.86 -7.82
CA SER A 224 3.08 3.56 -9.11
C SER A 224 3.90 2.88 -10.20
N TYR A 225 4.89 2.09 -9.79
CA TYR A 225 5.70 1.25 -10.65
C TYR A 225 4.94 0.08 -11.30
N SER A 226 3.98 -0.53 -10.61
CA SER A 226 3.33 -1.74 -11.12
C SER A 226 1.91 -1.52 -11.65
N ALA A 227 1.34 -0.32 -11.45
CA ALA A 227 -0.05 -0.01 -11.81
C ALA A 227 -0.29 0.33 -13.29
N TYR A 228 0.70 0.13 -14.16
CA TYR A 228 0.60 0.46 -15.59
C TYR A 228 0.22 -0.74 -16.47
N PHE A 229 -0.55 -1.70 -15.91
CA PHE A 229 -1.07 -2.82 -16.67
C PHE A 229 -2.54 -3.05 -16.39
#